data_9747ca490ff82f99b8496876591bb306
#
_entry.id   9747ca490ff82f99b8496876591bb306
#
_cell.length_a   1.000
_cell.length_b   1.000
_cell.length_c   1.000
_cell.angle_alpha   90.00
_cell.angle_beta   90.00
_cell.angle_gamma   90.00
#
_symmetry.space_group_name_H-M   'P 1'
#
loop_
_entity.id
_entity.type
_entity.pdbx_description
1 polymer ?
#
loop_
_entity_poly.entity_id
_entity_poly.type
_entity_poly.pdbx_seq_one_letter_code
_entity_poly.pdbx_strand_id
1 'polypeptide(L)'
;MKRALLPVLVLASAMAFAQGTPSKKSEGGKPAAPTKPAPAKNDAPDVERMPFTPDSIRQVVAYNQGRIQECYEDHMAEKDKKVEGKLHTSFTIDANGLVKNAKVRKDSTLKDPNLHDCVVAVLTSMTFPKPPDGADHPIEYPFNLKAVE
;
A
#
# COMPACT_ATOMS: atom_id res chain seq x y z
N MET A 1 -27.24 11.55 44.98
CA MET A 1 -28.42 12.43 45.01
C MET A 1 -28.27 13.49 43.97
N LYS A 2 -29.30 13.74 43.24
CA LYS A 2 -29.65 14.79 42.26
C LYS A 2 -29.47 14.39 40.79
N ARG A 3 -30.62 13.93 40.33
CA ARG A 3 -31.11 13.85 38.98
C ARG A 3 -31.27 15.26 38.39
N ALA A 4 -30.98 15.44 37.12
CA ALA A 4 -31.62 16.45 36.28
C ALA A 4 -31.82 15.86 34.88
N LEU A 5 -33.06 15.60 34.59
CA LEU A 5 -33.64 15.36 33.26
C LEU A 5 -33.94 16.72 32.63
N LEU A 6 -33.93 16.78 31.26
CA LEU A 6 -34.89 17.46 30.39
C LEU A 6 -34.21 17.99 29.10
N PRO A 7 -34.96 18.29 28.03
CA PRO A 7 -35.64 17.36 27.12
C PRO A 7 -35.31 17.62 25.62
N VAL A 8 -35.72 16.66 24.85
CA VAL A 8 -36.20 16.65 23.47
C VAL A 8 -36.44 18.02 22.79
N LEU A 9 -35.87 18.21 21.64
CA LEU A 9 -36.53 18.97 20.57
C LEU A 9 -36.27 18.31 19.19
N VAL A 10 -37.36 17.78 18.68
CA VAL A 10 -37.56 17.29 17.33
C VAL A 10 -37.75 18.49 16.41
N LEU A 11 -37.05 18.57 15.30
CA LEU A 11 -37.47 19.35 14.14
C LEU A 11 -37.13 18.59 12.86
N ALA A 12 -38.19 18.02 12.32
CA ALA A 12 -38.25 17.50 10.96
C ALA A 12 -38.26 18.67 9.96
N SER A 13 -37.50 18.55 8.90
CA SER A 13 -37.77 19.27 7.65
C SER A 13 -37.37 18.39 6.47
N ALA A 14 -38.37 17.83 5.87
CA ALA A 14 -38.36 17.23 4.54
C ALA A 14 -38.33 18.36 3.49
N MET A 15 -37.48 18.21 2.48
CA MET A 15 -37.73 18.78 1.15
C MET A 15 -37.14 17.85 0.10
N ALA A 16 -38.03 17.23 -0.62
CA ALA A 16 -37.83 16.59 -1.90
C ALA A 16 -37.80 17.65 -3.01
N PHE A 17 -37.07 17.35 -4.06
CA PHE A 17 -37.26 17.76 -5.47
C PHE A 17 -36.02 17.25 -6.23
N ALA A 18 -36.09 16.57 -7.22
CA ALA A 18 -36.87 16.29 -8.40
C ALA A 18 -35.91 15.89 -9.52
N GLN A 19 -36.25 14.86 -10.17
CA GLN A 19 -35.87 14.24 -11.42
C GLN A 19 -35.29 15.15 -12.51
N GLY A 20 -34.36 14.58 -13.30
CA GLY A 20 -33.94 15.15 -14.58
C GLY A 20 -32.94 14.24 -15.31
N THR A 21 -33.41 13.17 -15.93
CA THR A 21 -32.81 12.61 -17.17
C THR A 21 -33.36 13.42 -18.35
N PRO A 22 -32.62 13.56 -19.47
CA PRO A 22 -32.49 12.51 -20.45
C PRO A 22 -31.17 12.46 -21.25
N SER A 23 -30.84 11.23 -21.62
CA SER A 23 -30.22 10.76 -22.87
C SER A 23 -29.82 11.79 -23.92
N LYS A 24 -28.58 11.69 -24.42
CA LYS A 24 -28.31 11.77 -25.84
C LYS A 24 -27.07 10.99 -26.25
N LYS A 25 -27.32 10.01 -27.05
CA LYS A 25 -26.46 9.19 -27.88
C LYS A 25 -25.65 10.11 -28.84
N SER A 26 -24.36 9.88 -28.97
CA SER A 26 -23.64 10.19 -30.19
C SER A 26 -22.48 9.22 -30.40
N GLU A 27 -22.58 8.50 -31.50
CA GLU A 27 -21.57 7.63 -32.10
C GLU A 27 -20.39 8.45 -32.63
N GLY A 28 -19.23 7.81 -32.70
CA GLY A 28 -18.18 8.29 -33.59
C GLY A 28 -16.76 7.91 -33.15
N GLY A 29 -16.29 6.78 -33.63
CA GLY A 29 -15.03 6.12 -33.40
C GLY A 29 -13.77 6.90 -33.66
N LYS A 30 -12.71 6.43 -33.01
CA LYS A 30 -11.38 6.21 -33.59
C LYS A 30 -10.54 5.40 -32.58
N PRO A 31 -9.79 4.38 -33.01
CA PRO A 31 -8.96 3.64 -32.08
C PRO A 31 -7.78 4.54 -31.67
N ALA A 32 -7.77 4.96 -30.42
CA ALA A 32 -6.65 5.64 -29.82
C ALA A 32 -5.60 4.61 -29.39
N ALA A 33 -4.37 4.88 -29.77
CA ALA A 33 -3.15 4.15 -29.41
C ALA A 33 -3.03 3.91 -27.89
N PRO A 34 -2.23 2.93 -27.45
CA PRO A 34 -2.09 2.59 -26.04
C PRO A 34 -1.48 3.78 -25.29
N THR A 35 -2.31 4.49 -24.61
CA THR A 35 -1.90 5.54 -23.69
C THR A 35 -1.25 4.86 -22.50
N LYS A 36 0.06 5.13 -22.32
CA LYS A 36 0.81 4.83 -21.10
C LYS A 36 -0.07 5.18 -19.89
N PRO A 37 -0.31 4.26 -18.96
CA PRO A 37 -1.12 4.58 -17.79
C PRO A 37 -0.45 5.71 -17.02
N ALA A 38 -1.18 6.80 -16.85
CA ALA A 38 -0.81 7.84 -15.89
C ALA A 38 -0.77 7.21 -14.48
N PRO A 39 0.12 7.70 -13.57
CA PRO A 39 0.18 7.15 -12.23
C PRO A 39 -1.20 7.32 -11.58
N ALA A 40 -1.88 6.20 -11.39
CA ALA A 40 -3.16 6.14 -10.73
C ALA A 40 -2.99 6.60 -9.28
N LYS A 41 -3.89 7.47 -8.86
CA LYS A 41 -4.09 7.90 -7.48
C LYS A 41 -4.09 6.68 -6.55
N ASN A 42 -3.38 6.80 -5.45
CA ASN A 42 -3.12 5.93 -4.31
C ASN A 42 -4.28 5.04 -3.80
N ASP A 43 -4.96 4.34 -4.66
CA ASP A 43 -5.92 3.33 -4.25
C ASP A 43 -5.17 2.05 -3.91
N ALA A 44 -5.34 1.56 -2.69
CA ALA A 44 -4.73 0.31 -2.25
C ALA A 44 -5.10 -0.82 -3.23
N PRO A 45 -4.14 -1.67 -3.63
CA PRO A 45 -4.41 -2.77 -4.53
C PRO A 45 -5.42 -3.73 -3.90
N ASP A 46 -6.44 -4.10 -4.67
CA ASP A 46 -7.44 -5.09 -4.23
C ASP A 46 -6.85 -6.50 -4.31
N VAL A 47 -6.09 -6.86 -3.27
CA VAL A 47 -5.35 -8.12 -3.22
C VAL A 47 -6.22 -9.37 -3.27
N GLU A 48 -7.52 -9.25 -2.91
CA GLU A 48 -8.46 -10.38 -2.96
C GLU A 48 -8.86 -10.74 -4.40
N ARG A 49 -8.81 -9.77 -5.31
CA ARG A 49 -9.12 -9.93 -6.73
C ARG A 49 -7.90 -10.12 -7.62
N MET A 50 -6.71 -9.89 -7.07
CA MET A 50 -5.48 -10.03 -7.83
C MET A 50 -5.04 -11.49 -7.89
N PRO A 51 -4.56 -11.98 -9.05
CA PRO A 51 -3.95 -13.30 -9.13
C PRO A 51 -2.60 -13.29 -8.37
N PHE A 52 -2.22 -14.44 -7.83
CA PHE A 52 -0.89 -14.60 -7.23
C PHE A 52 0.18 -14.73 -8.32
N THR A 53 0.78 -13.62 -8.68
CA THR A 53 1.82 -13.52 -9.73
C THR A 53 2.97 -12.62 -9.27
N PRO A 54 4.16 -12.73 -9.87
CA PRO A 54 5.27 -11.81 -9.59
C PRO A 54 4.89 -10.34 -9.80
N ASP A 55 4.04 -10.02 -10.76
CA ASP A 55 3.61 -8.64 -11.04
C ASP A 55 2.67 -8.12 -9.97
N SER A 56 1.74 -8.94 -9.49
CA SER A 56 0.86 -8.59 -8.37
C SER A 56 1.67 -8.35 -7.09
N ILE A 57 2.66 -9.19 -6.82
CA ILE A 57 3.58 -9.01 -5.68
C ILE A 57 4.32 -7.69 -5.79
N ARG A 58 4.88 -7.36 -6.96
CA ARG A 58 5.55 -6.07 -7.20
C ARG A 58 4.61 -4.89 -7.00
N GLN A 59 3.37 -5.00 -7.43
CA GLN A 59 2.37 -3.94 -7.29
C GLN A 59 2.06 -3.64 -5.83
N VAL A 60 1.87 -4.67 -5.00
CA VAL A 60 1.67 -4.52 -3.56
C VAL A 60 2.89 -3.89 -2.90
N VAL A 61 4.10 -4.35 -3.24
CA VAL A 61 5.35 -3.77 -2.71
C VAL A 61 5.51 -2.32 -3.15
N ALA A 62 5.25 -2.00 -4.42
CA ALA A 62 5.34 -0.64 -4.94
C ALA A 62 4.37 0.33 -4.25
N TYR A 63 3.15 -0.14 -3.96
CA TYR A 63 2.17 0.63 -3.19
C TYR A 63 2.70 0.99 -1.79
N ASN A 64 3.40 0.07 -1.14
CA ASN A 64 3.95 0.26 0.20
C ASN A 64 5.37 0.86 0.20
N GLN A 65 5.95 1.13 -0.98
CA GLN A 65 7.34 1.64 -1.07
C GLN A 65 7.52 2.98 -0.38
N GLY A 66 6.50 3.85 -0.38
CA GLY A 66 6.52 5.12 0.35
C GLY A 66 6.80 4.93 1.84
N ARG A 67 6.14 3.96 2.48
CA ARG A 67 6.35 3.64 3.90
C ARG A 67 7.76 3.10 4.19
N ILE A 68 8.33 2.33 3.26
CA ILE A 68 9.73 1.88 3.36
C ILE A 68 10.69 3.07 3.21
N GLN A 69 10.37 4.01 2.31
CA GLN A 69 11.15 5.23 2.13
C GLN A 69 11.07 6.14 3.36
N GLU A 70 9.90 6.26 3.99
CA GLU A 70 9.73 6.99 5.26
C GLU A 70 10.63 6.42 6.36
N CYS A 71 10.69 5.08 6.52
CA CYS A 71 11.64 4.46 7.46
C CYS A 71 13.09 4.91 7.22
N TYR A 72 13.48 5.02 5.94
CA TYR A 72 14.81 5.46 5.58
C TYR A 72 15.02 6.96 5.88
N GLU A 73 14.05 7.80 5.56
CA GLU A 73 14.12 9.24 5.77
C GLU A 73 14.18 9.59 7.26
N ASP A 74 13.33 8.96 8.07
CA ASP A 74 13.35 9.12 9.53
C ASP A 74 14.71 8.72 10.12
N HIS A 75 15.26 7.60 9.64
CA HIS A 75 16.58 7.15 10.06
C HIS A 75 17.71 8.10 9.61
N MET A 76 17.60 8.66 8.39
CA MET A 76 18.61 9.61 7.86
C MET A 76 18.48 11.00 8.46
N ALA A 77 17.32 11.39 9.00
CA ALA A 77 17.14 12.67 9.68
C ALA A 77 18.01 12.80 10.94
N GLU A 78 18.38 11.66 11.55
CA GLU A 78 19.25 11.60 12.72
C GLU A 78 20.75 11.51 12.36
N LYS A 79 21.10 11.48 11.08
CA LYS A 79 22.48 11.31 10.59
C LYS A 79 23.00 12.59 9.93
N ASP A 80 24.25 12.91 10.20
CA ASP A 80 24.96 14.04 9.57
C ASP A 80 25.18 13.84 8.06
N LYS A 81 25.19 12.60 7.61
CA LYS A 81 25.36 12.23 6.21
C LYS A 81 24.27 11.26 5.77
N LYS A 82 23.58 11.61 4.70
CA LYS A 82 22.63 10.73 4.02
C LYS A 82 23.41 9.66 3.25
N VAL A 83 23.19 8.40 3.57
CA VAL A 83 23.86 7.25 2.94
C VAL A 83 22.83 6.47 2.13
N GLU A 84 22.93 6.56 0.82
CA GLU A 84 22.11 5.77 -0.10
C GLU A 84 22.55 4.30 -0.10
N GLY A 85 21.62 3.40 -0.38
CA GLY A 85 21.97 1.99 -0.45
C GLY A 85 20.82 1.07 -0.79
N LYS A 86 21.15 -0.21 -0.75
CA LYS A 86 20.19 -1.30 -1.02
C LYS A 86 19.91 -2.08 0.25
N LEU A 87 18.63 -2.36 0.48
CA LEU A 87 18.19 -3.34 1.45
C LEU A 87 17.69 -4.58 0.72
N HIS A 88 18.38 -5.69 0.89
CA HIS A 88 17.93 -6.99 0.44
C HIS A 88 17.05 -7.60 1.51
N THR A 89 15.77 -7.79 1.21
CA THR A 89 14.80 -8.35 2.15
C THR A 89 14.39 -9.75 1.72
N SER A 90 14.04 -10.56 2.69
CA SER A 90 13.37 -11.84 2.44
C SER A 90 12.19 -11.97 3.38
N PHE A 91 11.09 -12.49 2.88
CA PHE A 91 9.88 -12.77 3.63
C PHE A 91 9.12 -13.92 2.99
N THR A 92 8.17 -14.48 3.70
CA THR A 92 7.33 -15.57 3.19
C THR A 92 5.89 -15.11 3.15
N ILE A 93 5.22 -15.31 2.02
CA ILE A 93 3.78 -15.10 1.88
C ILE A 93 3.11 -16.43 2.21
N ASP A 94 2.25 -16.46 3.23
CA ASP A 94 1.53 -17.66 3.64
C ASP A 94 0.29 -17.94 2.79
N ALA A 95 -0.36 -19.07 3.02
CA ALA A 95 -1.59 -19.49 2.35
C ALA A 95 -2.75 -18.46 2.45
N ASN A 96 -2.70 -17.55 3.40
CA ASN A 96 -3.70 -16.49 3.58
C ASN A 96 -3.29 -15.15 2.94
N GLY A 97 -2.12 -15.08 2.32
CA GLY A 97 -1.57 -13.85 1.78
C GLY A 97 -0.88 -12.95 2.82
N LEU A 98 -0.62 -13.47 4.04
CA LEU A 98 0.04 -12.74 5.10
C LEU A 98 1.56 -12.95 5.07
N VAL A 99 2.30 -11.94 5.52
CA VAL A 99 3.76 -12.00 5.58
C VAL A 99 4.23 -12.68 6.86
N LYS A 100 5.11 -13.66 6.70
CA LYS A 100 5.85 -14.35 7.77
C LYS A 100 7.35 -14.24 7.54
N ASN A 101 8.13 -14.39 8.62
CA ASN A 101 9.60 -14.49 8.57
C ASN A 101 10.27 -13.34 7.81
N ALA A 102 9.69 -12.11 7.87
CA ALA A 102 10.29 -10.96 7.25
C ALA A 102 11.64 -10.61 7.92
N LYS A 103 12.66 -10.38 7.12
CA LYS A 103 14.00 -10.01 7.59
C LYS A 103 14.78 -9.24 6.53
N VAL A 104 15.70 -8.40 6.97
CA VAL A 104 16.72 -7.80 6.12
C VAL A 104 17.93 -8.74 6.07
N ARG A 105 18.43 -9.01 4.87
CA ARG A 105 19.56 -9.91 4.62
C ARG A 105 20.89 -9.24 4.94
N LYS A 106 21.88 -10.05 5.26
CA LYS A 106 23.24 -9.58 5.62
C LYS A 106 23.99 -8.92 4.46
N ASP A 107 23.61 -9.19 3.22
CA ASP A 107 24.17 -8.61 2.00
C ASP A 107 23.61 -7.21 1.66
N SER A 108 22.73 -6.66 2.48
CA SER A 108 22.28 -5.27 2.40
C SER A 108 23.44 -4.30 2.62
N THR A 109 23.44 -3.16 1.93
CA THR A 109 24.47 -2.12 2.11
C THR A 109 24.20 -1.22 3.32
N LEU A 110 22.92 -0.97 3.62
CA LEU A 110 22.49 -0.25 4.82
C LEU A 110 22.41 -1.22 5.99
N LYS A 111 23.19 -0.98 7.06
CA LYS A 111 23.41 -1.93 8.17
C LYS A 111 22.74 -1.52 9.49
N ASP A 112 22.01 -0.42 9.49
CA ASP A 112 21.42 0.08 10.73
C ASP A 112 20.27 -0.78 11.23
N PRO A 113 20.33 -1.25 12.50
CA PRO A 113 19.29 -2.11 13.06
C PRO A 113 17.92 -1.43 13.16
N ASN A 114 17.86 -0.13 13.51
CA ASN A 114 16.59 0.58 13.64
C ASN A 114 15.87 0.70 12.29
N LEU A 115 16.64 0.99 11.22
CA LEU A 115 16.11 0.97 9.85
C LEU A 115 15.60 -0.43 9.47
N HIS A 116 16.36 -1.48 9.82
CA HIS A 116 15.94 -2.85 9.54
C HIS A 116 14.64 -3.20 10.25
N ASP A 117 14.51 -2.87 11.52
CA ASP A 117 13.31 -3.15 12.32
C ASP A 117 12.08 -2.42 11.77
N CYS A 118 12.23 -1.13 11.39
CA CYS A 118 11.17 -0.37 10.75
C CYS A 118 10.73 -1.03 9.43
N VAL A 119 11.66 -1.38 8.55
CA VAL A 119 11.37 -2.03 7.27
C VAL A 119 10.69 -3.39 7.47
N VAL A 120 11.15 -4.19 8.42
CA VAL A 120 10.53 -5.49 8.77
C VAL A 120 9.10 -5.29 9.26
N ALA A 121 8.84 -4.29 10.09
CA ALA A 121 7.50 -3.96 10.56
C ALA A 121 6.56 -3.59 9.39
N VAL A 122 7.03 -2.76 8.45
CA VAL A 122 6.27 -2.42 7.25
C VAL A 122 5.99 -3.66 6.41
N LEU A 123 6.99 -4.51 6.14
CA LEU A 123 6.82 -5.75 5.37
C LEU A 123 5.78 -6.67 6.01
N THR A 124 5.86 -6.86 7.33
CA THR A 124 4.93 -7.72 8.08
C THR A 124 3.49 -7.20 8.05
N SER A 125 3.30 -5.91 7.86
CA SER A 125 1.96 -5.28 7.74
C SER A 125 1.34 -5.39 6.34
N MET A 126 2.11 -5.86 5.34
CA MET A 126 1.59 -6.00 3.97
C MET A 126 0.70 -7.23 3.85
N THR A 127 -0.31 -7.14 2.99
CA THR A 127 -1.16 -8.26 2.59
C THR A 127 -1.02 -8.46 1.09
N PHE A 128 -0.86 -9.70 0.68
CA PHE A 128 -0.67 -10.11 -0.71
C PHE A 128 -1.84 -10.97 -1.21
N PRO A 129 -1.99 -11.16 -2.53
CA PRO A 129 -2.91 -12.15 -3.06
C PRO A 129 -2.62 -13.54 -2.47
N LYS A 130 -3.68 -14.32 -2.26
CA LYS A 130 -3.54 -15.68 -1.72
C LYS A 130 -2.92 -16.61 -2.75
N PRO A 131 -1.90 -17.39 -2.35
CA PRO A 131 -1.38 -18.44 -3.22
C PRO A 131 -2.46 -19.48 -3.57
N PRO A 132 -2.61 -19.86 -4.86
CA PRO A 132 -3.66 -20.80 -5.28
C PRO A 132 -3.42 -22.23 -4.82
N ASP A 133 -2.18 -22.57 -4.49
CA ASP A 133 -1.76 -23.89 -4.00
C ASP A 133 -1.87 -24.04 -2.48
N GLY A 134 -2.23 -22.94 -1.78
CA GLY A 134 -2.33 -22.92 -0.32
C GLY A 134 -0.99 -23.17 0.41
N ALA A 135 0.13 -23.00 -0.28
CA ALA A 135 1.47 -23.20 0.27
C ALA A 135 2.14 -21.87 0.64
N ASP A 136 3.20 -21.96 1.43
CA ASP A 136 4.04 -20.82 1.80
C ASP A 136 5.04 -20.52 0.66
N HIS A 137 5.11 -19.26 0.24
CA HIS A 137 5.99 -18.81 -0.83
C HIS A 137 7.07 -17.86 -0.30
N PRO A 138 8.35 -18.27 -0.32
CA PRO A 138 9.46 -17.39 0.03
C PRO A 138 9.71 -16.37 -1.08
N ILE A 139 9.82 -15.09 -0.70
CA ILE A 139 10.06 -13.96 -1.59
C ILE A 139 11.35 -13.25 -1.17
N GLU A 140 12.16 -12.88 -2.14
CA GLU A 140 13.29 -11.98 -1.96
C GLU A 140 13.05 -10.69 -2.76
N TYR A 141 13.22 -9.55 -2.12
CA TYR A 141 12.99 -8.26 -2.75
C TYR A 141 14.05 -7.23 -2.36
N PRO A 142 14.72 -6.59 -3.35
CA PRO A 142 15.66 -5.51 -3.10
C PRO A 142 14.97 -4.15 -3.10
N PHE A 143 15.17 -3.36 -2.05
CA PHE A 143 14.79 -1.95 -2.00
C PHE A 143 15.99 -1.06 -2.25
N ASN A 144 15.88 -0.13 -3.20
CA ASN A 144 16.87 0.91 -3.41
C ASN A 144 16.40 2.17 -2.70
N LEU A 145 17.09 2.56 -1.64
CA LEU A 145 16.76 3.72 -0.82
C LEU A 145 17.70 4.87 -1.12
N LYS A 146 17.13 6.01 -1.43
CA LYS A 146 17.84 7.24 -1.78
C LYS A 146 17.29 8.39 -0.96
N ALA A 147 18.15 9.36 -0.63
CA ALA A 147 17.68 10.62 -0.09
C ALA A 147 16.83 11.34 -1.13
N VAL A 148 15.66 11.81 -0.70
CA VAL A 148 14.85 12.74 -1.51
C VAL A 148 15.37 14.14 -1.24
N GLU A 149 15.76 14.87 -2.29
CA GLU A 149 16.16 16.28 -2.24
C GLU A 149 14.95 17.19 -2.28
#